data_a42f04910c7922d6e7cdff060696585a
#
_entry.id   a42f04910c7922d6e7cdff060696585a
#
_cell.length_a   1.000
_cell.length_b   1.000
_cell.length_c   1.000
_cell.angle_alpha   90.00
_cell.angle_beta   90.00
_cell.angle_gamma   90.00
#
_symmetry.space_group_name_H-M   'P 1'
#
loop_
_entity.id
_entity.type
_entity.pdbx_description
1 polymer ?
#
loop_
_entity_poly.entity_id
_entity_poly.type
_entity_poly.pdbx_seq_one_letter_code
_entity_poly.pdbx_strand_id
1 'polypeptide(L)'
;MITAAQLRAARALLGIDQRRLADEAGLSVPTIQRMEASDGVIRGNVDSLTKLIGALDAFGIELIGEGVASAGGGRGLRLKGKPG
;
A
#
# COMPACT_ATOMS: atom_id res chain seq x y z
N MET A 1 -0.43 -10.29 1.77
CA MET A 1 0.32 -9.53 0.77
C MET A 1 -0.53 -8.43 0.18
N ILE A 2 0.06 -7.33 -0.21
CA ILE A 2 -0.67 -6.19 -0.76
C ILE A 2 -0.96 -6.38 -2.26
N THR A 3 -2.12 -5.92 -2.71
CA THR A 3 -2.48 -5.93 -4.13
C THR A 3 -2.22 -4.55 -4.75
N ALA A 4 -2.12 -4.52 -6.08
CA ALA A 4 -1.99 -3.25 -6.81
C ALA A 4 -3.18 -2.34 -6.53
N ALA A 5 -4.38 -2.90 -6.45
CA ALA A 5 -5.58 -2.12 -6.13
C ALA A 5 -5.50 -1.49 -4.73
N GLN A 6 -5.00 -2.24 -3.74
CA GLN A 6 -4.80 -1.70 -2.40
C GLN A 6 -3.78 -0.56 -2.42
N LEU A 7 -2.71 -0.69 -3.20
CA LEU A 7 -1.68 0.34 -3.30
C LEU A 7 -2.24 1.63 -3.90
N ARG A 8 -2.98 1.51 -5.01
CA ARG A 8 -3.63 2.67 -5.63
C ARG A 8 -4.63 3.32 -4.69
N ALA A 9 -5.42 2.50 -3.98
CA ALA A 9 -6.39 2.99 -3.01
C ALA A 9 -5.70 3.70 -1.85
N ALA A 10 -4.57 3.18 -1.38
CA ALA A 10 -3.81 3.82 -0.31
C ALA A 10 -3.34 5.22 -0.73
N ARG A 11 -2.80 5.35 -1.94
CA ARG A 11 -2.38 6.66 -2.44
C ARG A 11 -3.58 7.62 -2.54
N ALA A 12 -4.70 7.14 -3.06
CA ALA A 12 -5.90 7.95 -3.17
C ALA A 12 -6.40 8.40 -1.79
N LEU A 13 -6.42 7.50 -0.85
CA LEU A 13 -6.87 7.79 0.51
C LEU A 13 -5.96 8.81 1.20
N LEU A 14 -4.65 8.72 0.95
CA LEU A 14 -3.67 9.64 1.51
C LEU A 14 -3.58 10.97 0.74
N GLY A 15 -4.08 11.01 -0.50
CA GLY A 15 -3.98 12.19 -1.35
C GLY A 15 -2.56 12.46 -1.82
N ILE A 16 -1.76 11.41 -2.00
CA ILE A 16 -0.36 11.55 -2.44
C ILE A 16 -0.17 10.96 -3.83
N ASP A 17 0.87 11.44 -4.52
CA ASP A 17 1.23 10.91 -5.82
C ASP A 17 2.27 9.79 -5.69
N GLN A 18 2.62 9.20 -6.83
CA GLN A 18 3.60 8.11 -6.86
C GLN A 18 4.98 8.56 -6.40
N ARG A 19 5.35 9.79 -6.71
CA ARG A 19 6.66 10.32 -6.31
C ARG A 19 6.76 10.44 -4.79
N ARG A 20 5.74 10.95 -4.16
CA ARG A 20 5.73 11.07 -2.69
C ARG A 20 5.83 9.70 -2.03
N LEU A 21 5.10 8.74 -2.56
CA LEU A 21 5.17 7.36 -2.03
C LEU A 21 6.56 6.77 -2.25
N ALA A 22 7.13 6.95 -3.44
CA ALA A 22 8.47 6.45 -3.76
C ALA A 22 9.52 7.05 -2.81
N ASP A 23 9.47 8.36 -2.60
CA ASP A 23 10.40 9.04 -1.70
C ASP A 23 10.32 8.48 -0.29
N GLU A 24 9.11 8.30 0.23
CA GLU A 24 8.92 7.77 1.59
C GLU A 24 9.39 6.32 1.71
N ALA A 25 9.16 5.53 0.67
CA ALA A 25 9.53 4.12 0.68
C ALA A 25 11.01 3.88 0.36
N GLY A 26 11.72 4.90 -0.13
CA GLY A 26 13.10 4.72 -0.61
C GLY A 26 13.16 3.90 -1.89
N LEU A 27 12.14 4.04 -2.73
CA LEU A 27 12.02 3.33 -4.01
C LEU A 27 11.97 4.35 -5.14
N SER A 28 12.20 3.89 -6.37
CA SER A 28 12.07 4.75 -7.55
C SER A 28 10.61 4.84 -8.00
N VAL A 29 10.27 5.91 -8.69
CA VAL A 29 8.93 6.08 -9.28
C VAL A 29 8.63 4.95 -10.27
N PRO A 30 9.55 4.55 -11.17
CA PRO A 30 9.28 3.40 -12.05
C PRO A 30 8.95 2.12 -11.29
N THR A 31 9.56 1.89 -10.13
CA THR A 31 9.24 0.73 -9.31
C THR A 31 7.80 0.80 -8.79
N ILE A 32 7.38 1.96 -8.30
CA ILE A 32 6.00 2.16 -7.84
C ILE A 32 5.03 1.98 -9.02
N GLN A 33 5.35 2.53 -10.18
CA GLN A 33 4.51 2.38 -11.37
C GLN A 33 4.30 0.92 -11.76
N ARG A 34 5.38 0.12 -11.75
CA ARG A 34 5.28 -1.32 -12.04
C ARG A 34 4.43 -2.04 -11.01
N MET A 35 4.58 -1.70 -9.75
CA MET A 35 3.78 -2.30 -8.69
C MET A 35 2.30 -2.00 -8.87
N GLU A 36 1.97 -0.75 -9.19
CA GLU A 36 0.57 -0.35 -9.39
C GLU A 36 -0.03 -0.90 -10.66
N ALA A 37 0.80 -1.27 -11.63
CA ALA A 37 0.34 -1.88 -12.88
C ALA A 37 0.20 -3.40 -12.77
N SER A 38 0.58 -4.00 -11.67
CA SER A 38 0.47 -5.45 -11.46
C SER A 38 -0.99 -5.88 -11.49
N ASP A 39 -1.21 -7.10 -11.98
CA ASP A 39 -2.54 -7.71 -11.94
C ASP A 39 -2.64 -8.55 -10.66
N GLY A 40 -3.43 -8.08 -9.71
CA GLY A 40 -3.57 -8.74 -8.42
C GLY A 40 -2.47 -8.37 -7.44
N VAL A 41 -1.85 -9.36 -6.82
CA VAL A 41 -0.81 -9.15 -5.81
C VAL A 41 0.43 -8.53 -6.44
N ILE A 42 0.97 -7.51 -5.77
CA ILE A 42 2.15 -6.81 -6.24
C ILE A 42 3.36 -7.75 -6.26
N ARG A 43 4.10 -7.68 -7.35
CA ARG A 43 5.34 -8.43 -7.50
C ARG A 43 6.54 -7.52 -7.24
N GLY A 44 7.52 -8.07 -6.55
CA GLY A 44 8.75 -7.37 -6.26
C GLY A 44 9.60 -8.25 -5.36
N ASN A 45 10.85 -7.86 -5.12
CA ASN A 45 11.66 -8.59 -4.17
C ASN A 45 11.22 -8.24 -2.74
N VAL A 46 11.66 -9.05 -1.78
CA VAL A 46 11.27 -8.90 -0.38
C VAL A 46 11.67 -7.52 0.16
N ASP A 47 12.84 -7.04 -0.22
CA ASP A 47 13.33 -5.74 0.24
C ASP A 47 12.42 -4.59 -0.23
N SER A 48 12.06 -4.58 -1.50
CA SER A 48 11.17 -3.56 -2.05
C SER A 48 9.78 -3.61 -1.41
N LEU A 49 9.24 -4.81 -1.24
CA LEU A 49 7.92 -4.98 -0.62
C LEU A 49 7.94 -4.54 0.85
N THR A 50 9.00 -4.87 1.58
CA THR A 50 9.16 -4.45 2.97
C THR A 50 9.21 -2.92 3.08
N LYS A 51 9.98 -2.28 2.19
CA LYS A 51 10.07 -0.82 2.15
C LYS A 51 8.72 -0.18 1.86
N LEU A 52 7.98 -0.73 0.90
CA LEU A 52 6.67 -0.23 0.54
C LEU A 52 5.69 -0.31 1.71
N ILE A 53 5.61 -1.48 2.33
CA ILE A 53 4.69 -1.71 3.45
C ILE A 53 5.07 -0.82 4.64
N GLY A 54 6.36 -0.66 4.90
CA GLY A 54 6.84 0.24 5.94
C GLY A 54 6.45 1.69 5.70
N ALA A 55 6.50 2.15 4.45
CA ALA A 55 6.08 3.49 4.10
C ALA A 55 4.58 3.69 4.31
N LEU A 56 3.77 2.72 3.88
CA LEU A 56 2.32 2.80 4.08
C LEU A 56 1.98 2.82 5.57
N ASP A 57 2.66 2.00 6.36
CA ASP A 57 2.48 2.00 7.81
C ASP A 57 2.84 3.37 8.41
N ALA A 58 3.96 3.96 7.97
CA ALA A 58 4.39 5.28 8.42
C ALA A 58 3.37 6.37 8.07
N PHE A 59 2.69 6.24 6.94
CA PHE A 59 1.59 7.15 6.57
C PHE A 59 0.29 6.88 7.34
N GLY A 60 0.25 5.82 8.15
CA GLY A 60 -0.94 5.47 8.92
C GLY A 60 -1.95 4.58 8.20
N ILE A 61 -1.50 3.88 7.16
CA ILE A 61 -2.37 2.93 6.45
C ILE A 61 -2.31 1.57 7.13
N GLU A 62 -3.47 0.99 7.36
CA GLU A 62 -3.61 -0.39 7.83
C GLU A 62 -4.18 -1.23 6.70
N LEU A 63 -3.50 -2.33 6.37
CA LEU A 63 -3.95 -3.25 5.34
C LEU A 63 -4.87 -4.30 5.93
N ILE A 64 -5.99 -4.55 5.25
CA ILE A 64 -6.98 -5.54 5.66
C ILE A 64 -6.88 -6.70 4.68
N GLY A 65 -6.49 -7.87 5.18
CA GLY A 65 -6.38 -9.08 4.36
C GLY A 65 -7.71 -9.81 4.24
N GLU A 66 -7.78 -10.74 3.30
CA GLU A 66 -8.93 -11.63 3.13
C GLU A 66 -9.13 -12.46 4.39
N GLY A 67 -10.39 -12.63 4.79
CA GLY A 67 -10.73 -13.42 5.97
C GLY A 67 -10.61 -12.67 7.28
N VAL A 68 -10.06 -11.48 7.28
CA VAL A 68 -10.07 -10.60 8.45
C VAL A 68 -11.46 -9.99 8.58
N ALA A 69 -11.93 -9.80 9.80
CA ALA A 69 -13.26 -9.27 10.04
C ALA A 69 -13.41 -7.88 9.41
N SER A 70 -14.05 -7.84 8.27
CA SER A 70 -14.47 -6.62 7.60
C SER A 70 -15.85 -6.89 7.02
N ALA A 71 -16.68 -5.88 6.94
CA ALA A 71 -18.00 -6.03 6.38
C ALA A 71 -17.89 -6.43 4.91
N GLY A 72 -18.33 -7.62 4.55
CA GLY A 72 -18.32 -8.09 3.18
C GLY A 72 -17.12 -8.94 2.77
N GLY A 73 -16.13 -9.11 3.62
CA GLY A 73 -14.93 -9.89 3.29
C GLY A 73 -14.03 -9.20 2.28
N GLY A 74 -13.07 -9.93 1.73
CA GLY A 74 -12.12 -9.39 0.76
C GLY A 74 -11.00 -8.56 1.37
N ARG A 75 -10.14 -8.03 0.52
CA ARG A 75 -9.00 -7.20 0.92
C ARG A 75 -9.37 -5.74 0.92
N GLY A 76 -8.84 -5.00 1.88
CA GLY A 76 -9.07 -3.57 1.95
C GLY A 76 -7.92 -2.86 2.64
N LEU A 77 -8.16 -1.60 2.98
CA LEU A 77 -7.22 -0.82 3.76
C LEU A 77 -7.98 0.33 4.44
N ARG A 78 -7.37 0.89 5.46
CA ARG A 78 -7.94 2.05 6.15
C ARG A 78 -6.83 2.88 6.75
N LEU A 79 -7.13 4.14 7.03
CA LEU A 79 -6.26 4.97 7.84
C LEU A 79 -6.41 4.53 9.30
N LYS A 80 -5.28 4.40 9.98
CA LYS A 80 -5.29 4.14 11.42
C LYS A 80 -5.83 5.38 12.13
N GLY A 81 -6.60 5.15 13.17
CA GLY A 81 -7.03 6.23 14.02
C GLY A 81 -5.83 6.90 14.66
N LYS A 82 -5.91 8.22 14.86
CA LYS A 82 -4.83 8.92 15.56
C LYS A 82 -4.83 8.50 17.02
N PRO A 83 -3.66 8.16 17.56
CA PRO A 83 -3.59 7.89 18.99
C PRO A 83 -3.89 9.17 19.77
N GLY A 84 -4.77 9.05 20.68
CA GLY A 84 -5.14 10.10 21.61
C GLY A 84 -5.82 11.28 21.02
#